data_70f9632c872e300531a3718aff86b706
#
_entry.id   70f9632c872e300531a3718aff86b706
#
_cell.length_a   1.000
_cell.length_b   1.000
_cell.length_c   1.000
_cell.angle_alpha   90.00
_cell.angle_beta   90.00
_cell.angle_gamma   90.00
#
_symmetry.space_group_name_H-M   'P 1'
#
loop_
_entity.id
_entity.type
_entity.pdbx_description
1 polymer ?
#
loop_
_entity_poly.entity_id
_entity_poly.type
_entity_poly.pdbx_seq_one_letter_code
_entity_poly.pdbx_strand_id
1 'polypeptide(L)'
;DWLYVEDHARAIDLIFHKGRIAETYNIGGFNEWKNIDLVRVLIRTVDRLLGRSEDEDSDLITFVEDRKGHDLRYAIDSTKLQRELGWEPSLQFEEGLLKTVRWYLDNQDWLDNVTSGEYQNYYREMYRQP
;
A
#
# COMPACT_ATOMS: atom_id res chain seq x y z
N ASP A 1 -0.90 -0.98 -9.03
CA ASP A 1 -0.54 -2.32 -8.57
C ASP A 1 -0.23 -2.26 -7.08
N TRP A 2 -0.86 -3.12 -6.29
CA TRP A 2 -0.79 -3.13 -4.84
C TRP A 2 -0.19 -4.44 -4.35
N LEU A 3 0.75 -4.35 -3.41
CA LEU A 3 1.49 -5.49 -2.90
C LEU A 3 1.60 -5.40 -1.37
N TYR A 4 1.39 -6.52 -0.71
CA TYR A 4 1.58 -6.62 0.74
C TYR A 4 3.05 -6.40 1.12
N VAL A 5 3.29 -5.63 2.18
CA VAL A 5 4.63 -5.14 2.51
C VAL A 5 5.64 -6.25 2.81
N GLU A 6 5.22 -7.35 3.45
CA GLU A 6 6.11 -8.48 3.72
C GLU A 6 6.48 -9.24 2.44
N ASP A 7 5.57 -9.33 1.47
CA ASP A 7 5.86 -9.90 0.17
C ASP A 7 6.89 -9.06 -0.59
N HIS A 8 6.78 -7.73 -0.50
CA HIS A 8 7.78 -6.83 -1.07
C HIS A 8 9.15 -6.99 -0.40
N ALA A 9 9.19 -7.05 0.93
CA ALA A 9 10.43 -7.28 1.67
C ALA A 9 11.09 -8.62 1.31
N ARG A 10 10.31 -9.69 1.18
CA ARG A 10 10.80 -11.00 0.73
C ARG A 10 11.33 -10.98 -0.70
N ALA A 11 10.70 -10.21 -1.60
CA ALA A 11 11.21 -10.05 -2.96
C ALA A 11 12.59 -9.36 -2.96
N ILE A 12 12.76 -8.30 -2.18
CA ILE A 12 14.03 -7.57 -2.03
C ILE A 12 15.11 -8.51 -1.49
N ASP A 13 14.82 -9.23 -0.41
CA ASP A 13 15.75 -10.20 0.19
C ASP A 13 16.18 -11.28 -0.80
N LEU A 14 15.21 -11.84 -1.53
CA LEU A 14 15.48 -12.85 -2.55
C LEU A 14 16.36 -12.32 -3.69
N ILE A 15 16.07 -11.11 -4.19
CA ILE A 15 16.86 -10.47 -5.24
C ILE A 15 18.28 -10.21 -4.74
N PHE A 16 18.43 -9.71 -3.51
CA PHE A 16 19.73 -9.44 -2.91
C PHE A 16 20.62 -10.70 -2.84
N HIS A 17 20.04 -11.83 -2.45
CA HIS A 17 20.80 -13.08 -2.26
C HIS A 17 20.95 -13.93 -3.53
N LYS A 18 20.02 -13.86 -4.48
CA LYS A 18 19.95 -14.77 -5.63
C LYS A 18 19.81 -14.06 -6.97
N GLY A 19 19.62 -12.76 -6.99
CA GLY A 19 19.53 -11.98 -8.21
C GLY A 19 20.86 -12.00 -8.98
N ARG A 20 20.78 -11.84 -10.29
CA ARG A 20 21.99 -11.69 -11.12
C ARG A 20 22.57 -10.31 -10.93
N ILE A 21 23.90 -10.23 -10.82
CA ILE A 21 24.62 -8.96 -10.71
C ILE A 21 24.37 -8.09 -11.96
N ALA A 22 24.15 -6.80 -11.75
CA ALA A 22 23.86 -5.80 -12.79
C ALA A 22 22.54 -6.00 -13.54
N GLU A 23 21.61 -6.79 -13.00
CA GLU A 23 20.26 -6.96 -13.53
C GLU A 23 19.23 -6.19 -12.72
N THR A 24 18.13 -5.80 -13.35
CA THR A 24 16.99 -5.17 -12.71
C THR A 24 15.81 -6.14 -12.63
N TYR A 25 15.07 -6.09 -11.53
CA TYR A 25 13.86 -6.86 -11.30
C TYR A 25 12.73 -5.94 -10.88
N ASN A 26 11.61 -6.02 -11.58
CA ASN A 26 10.38 -5.36 -11.14
C ASN A 26 9.68 -6.24 -10.11
N ILE A 27 9.14 -5.60 -9.06
CA ILE A 27 8.37 -6.26 -8.02
C ILE A 27 6.95 -5.74 -8.09
N GLY A 28 5.98 -6.61 -8.38
CA GLY A 28 4.56 -6.27 -8.49
C GLY A 28 3.67 -7.41 -8.03
N GLY A 29 2.47 -7.07 -7.55
CA GLY A 29 1.53 -8.02 -6.95
C GLY A 29 0.50 -8.59 -7.91
N PHE A 30 0.47 -8.17 -9.16
CA PHE A 30 -0.60 -8.47 -10.13
C PHE A 30 -1.99 -8.04 -9.65
N ASN A 31 -2.04 -7.04 -8.77
CA ASN A 31 -3.24 -6.51 -8.14
C ASN A 31 -3.49 -5.08 -8.62
N GLU A 32 -4.14 -4.95 -9.76
CA GLU A 32 -4.52 -3.66 -10.31
C GLU A 32 -5.89 -3.25 -9.79
N TRP A 33 -5.93 -2.18 -9.00
CA TRP A 33 -7.15 -1.62 -8.44
C TRP A 33 -7.27 -0.14 -8.77
N LYS A 34 -8.47 0.32 -9.07
CA LYS A 34 -8.76 1.76 -9.09
C LYS A 34 -8.71 2.30 -7.66
N ASN A 35 -8.16 3.49 -7.47
CA ASN A 35 -8.07 4.10 -6.14
C ASN A 35 -9.41 4.14 -5.41
N ILE A 36 -10.50 4.49 -6.11
CA ILE A 36 -11.83 4.56 -5.49
C ILE A 36 -12.34 3.19 -5.01
N ASP A 37 -12.08 2.13 -5.78
CA ASP A 37 -12.52 0.78 -5.41
C ASP A 37 -11.69 0.26 -4.23
N LEU A 38 -10.39 0.56 -4.21
CA LEU A 38 -9.52 0.27 -3.07
C LEU A 38 -9.99 0.99 -1.80
N VAL A 39 -10.28 2.29 -1.88
CA VAL A 39 -10.76 3.08 -0.73
C VAL A 39 -12.06 2.50 -0.18
N ARG A 40 -12.98 2.08 -1.03
CA ARG A 40 -14.22 1.42 -0.59
C ARG A 40 -13.96 0.10 0.12
N VAL A 41 -13.06 -0.74 -0.40
CA VAL A 41 -12.69 -2.01 0.26
C VAL A 41 -12.00 -1.72 1.60
N LEU A 42 -11.15 -0.68 1.67
CA LEU A 42 -10.52 -0.25 2.92
C LEU A 42 -11.57 0.17 3.97
N ILE A 43 -12.52 1.04 3.61
CA ILE A 43 -13.60 1.50 4.50
C ILE A 43 -14.37 0.29 5.05
N ARG A 44 -14.88 -0.58 4.19
CA ARG A 44 -15.61 -1.79 4.62
C ARG A 44 -14.78 -2.69 5.54
N THR A 45 -13.48 -2.80 5.28
CA THR A 45 -12.58 -3.61 6.10
C THR A 45 -12.44 -3.01 7.49
N VAL A 46 -12.28 -1.69 7.59
CA VAL A 46 -12.19 -0.96 8.85
C VAL A 46 -13.52 -1.05 9.61
N ASP A 47 -14.64 -0.73 8.96
CA ASP A 47 -15.98 -0.78 9.57
C ASP A 47 -16.26 -2.15 10.17
N ARG A 48 -16.01 -3.21 9.39
CA ARG A 48 -16.19 -4.60 9.87
C ARG A 48 -15.31 -4.92 11.07
N LEU A 49 -14.05 -4.52 11.09
CA LEU A 49 -13.14 -4.78 12.20
C LEU A 49 -13.51 -4.00 13.46
N LEU A 50 -14.11 -2.82 13.30
CA LEU A 50 -14.59 -1.99 14.40
C LEU A 50 -16.03 -2.31 14.83
N GLY A 51 -16.69 -3.28 14.18
CA GLY A 51 -18.07 -3.66 14.49
C GLY A 51 -19.11 -2.60 14.08
N ARG A 52 -18.79 -1.77 13.08
CA ARG A 52 -19.66 -0.76 12.51
C ARG A 52 -20.51 -1.32 11.38
N SER A 53 -21.51 -0.53 10.94
CA SER A 53 -22.29 -0.86 9.75
C SER A 53 -21.41 -0.79 8.50
N GLU A 54 -21.63 -1.67 7.53
CA GLU A 54 -20.87 -1.67 6.28
C GLU A 54 -21.06 -0.33 5.53
N ASP A 55 -19.96 0.24 5.07
CA ASP A 55 -19.90 1.55 4.41
C ASP A 55 -20.32 2.75 5.30
N GLU A 56 -20.30 2.63 6.64
CA GLU A 56 -20.64 3.72 7.58
C GLU A 56 -19.76 4.94 7.37
N ASP A 57 -18.47 4.74 7.13
CA ASP A 57 -17.50 5.79 6.93
C ASP A 57 -17.37 6.24 5.45
N SER A 58 -18.32 5.87 4.56
CA SER A 58 -18.25 6.23 3.12
C SER A 58 -18.30 7.74 2.85
N ASP A 59 -18.88 8.50 3.75
CA ASP A 59 -18.96 9.99 3.68
C ASP A 59 -17.60 10.67 3.87
N LEU A 60 -16.57 9.93 4.30
CA LEU A 60 -15.20 10.43 4.38
C LEU A 60 -14.55 10.58 2.99
N ILE A 61 -15.13 10.00 1.94
CA ILE A 61 -14.61 10.10 0.59
C ILE A 61 -14.84 11.51 0.05
N THR A 62 -13.75 12.25 -0.18
CA THR A 62 -13.80 13.57 -0.82
C THR A 62 -13.04 13.55 -2.14
N PHE A 63 -13.71 13.96 -3.21
CA PHE A 63 -13.08 14.10 -4.51
C PHE A 63 -12.39 15.46 -4.63
N VAL A 64 -11.16 15.44 -5.11
CA VAL A 64 -10.35 16.63 -5.33
C VAL A 64 -9.88 16.69 -6.77
N GLU A 65 -9.43 17.87 -7.23
CA GLU A 65 -8.78 17.98 -8.54
C GLU A 65 -7.50 17.15 -8.57
N ASP A 66 -7.33 16.40 -9.65
CA ASP A 66 -6.15 15.56 -9.81
C ASP A 66 -4.89 16.39 -10.06
N ARG A 67 -3.76 15.93 -9.58
CA ARG A 67 -2.46 16.61 -9.81
C ARG A 67 -2.05 16.52 -11.27
N LYS A 68 -1.44 17.58 -11.78
CA LYS A 68 -0.93 17.62 -13.15
C LYS A 68 0.17 16.57 -13.35
N GLY A 69 0.08 15.81 -14.46
CA GLY A 69 1.04 14.77 -14.79
C GLY A 69 0.91 13.49 -13.95
N HIS A 70 -0.24 13.28 -13.30
CA HIS A 70 -0.49 12.04 -12.58
C HIS A 70 -0.68 10.87 -13.57
N ASP A 71 0.00 9.77 -13.31
CA ASP A 71 -0.16 8.56 -14.11
C ASP A 71 -1.56 7.98 -13.94
N LEU A 72 -2.21 7.67 -15.06
CA LEU A 72 -3.56 7.11 -15.06
C LEU A 72 -3.60 5.68 -14.49
N ARG A 73 -2.49 4.93 -14.61
CA ARG A 73 -2.42 3.52 -14.25
C ARG A 73 -1.00 3.12 -13.85
N TYR A 74 -0.91 2.34 -12.77
CA TYR A 74 0.29 1.62 -12.38
C TYR A 74 0.06 0.13 -12.59
N ALA A 75 0.81 -0.47 -13.51
CA ALA A 75 0.84 -1.90 -13.77
C ALA A 75 2.30 -2.33 -13.85
N ILE A 76 2.66 -3.34 -13.07
CA ILE A 76 4.04 -3.79 -12.95
C ILE A 76 4.12 -5.23 -13.44
N ASP A 77 4.99 -5.47 -14.44
CA ASP A 77 5.30 -6.82 -14.89
C ASP A 77 6.46 -7.39 -14.07
N SER A 78 6.15 -8.32 -13.17
CA SER A 78 7.11 -9.06 -12.35
C SER A 78 7.43 -10.46 -12.88
N THR A 79 7.05 -10.79 -14.10
CA THR A 79 7.26 -12.12 -14.73
C THR A 79 8.72 -12.55 -14.72
N LYS A 80 9.66 -11.61 -14.90
CA LYS A 80 11.10 -11.92 -14.83
C LYS A 80 11.50 -12.44 -13.44
N LEU A 81 11.03 -11.78 -12.39
CA LEU A 81 11.28 -12.17 -11.01
C LEU A 81 10.73 -13.56 -10.71
N GLN A 82 9.50 -13.83 -11.13
CA GLN A 82 8.88 -15.15 -11.01
C GLN A 82 9.68 -16.23 -11.73
N ARG A 83 9.97 -16.01 -13.01
CA ARG A 83 10.65 -17.01 -13.83
C ARG A 83 12.07 -17.32 -13.38
N GLU A 84 12.82 -16.30 -12.98
CA GLU A 84 14.25 -16.44 -12.68
C GLU A 84 14.53 -16.81 -11.22
N LEU A 85 13.72 -16.31 -10.30
CA LEU A 85 13.93 -16.48 -8.86
C LEU A 85 12.80 -17.25 -8.15
N GLY A 86 11.71 -17.58 -8.86
CA GLY A 86 10.60 -18.33 -8.29
C GLY A 86 9.80 -17.55 -7.23
N TRP A 87 9.86 -16.21 -7.24
CA TRP A 87 9.11 -15.40 -6.30
C TRP A 87 7.66 -15.20 -6.76
N GLU A 88 6.75 -15.34 -5.81
CA GLU A 88 5.34 -15.01 -5.99
C GLU A 88 4.79 -14.31 -4.75
N PRO A 89 3.80 -13.38 -4.90
CA PRO A 89 3.12 -12.83 -3.76
C PRO A 89 2.39 -13.93 -2.99
N SER A 90 2.47 -13.90 -1.66
CA SER A 90 1.84 -14.92 -0.80
C SER A 90 0.38 -14.64 -0.51
N LEU A 91 -0.05 -13.39 -0.66
CA LEU A 91 -1.40 -12.92 -0.35
C LEU A 91 -2.03 -12.22 -1.55
N GLN A 92 -3.34 -12.40 -1.68
CA GLN A 92 -4.14 -11.55 -2.54
C GLN A 92 -4.36 -10.18 -1.88
N PHE A 93 -4.78 -9.19 -2.68
CA PHE A 93 -4.92 -7.80 -2.24
C PHE A 93 -5.76 -7.65 -0.96
N GLU A 94 -6.95 -8.25 -0.92
CA GLU A 94 -7.88 -8.11 0.21
C GLU A 94 -7.35 -8.75 1.49
N GLU A 95 -6.64 -9.88 1.38
CA GLU A 95 -6.01 -10.54 2.53
C GLU A 95 -4.85 -9.71 3.10
N GLY A 96 -4.01 -9.16 2.22
CA GLY A 96 -2.92 -8.25 2.59
C GLY A 96 -3.45 -6.97 3.23
N LEU A 97 -4.51 -6.40 2.65
CA LEU A 97 -5.18 -5.21 3.20
C LEU A 97 -5.74 -5.48 4.59
N LEU A 98 -6.44 -6.60 4.79
CA LEU A 98 -6.99 -7.00 6.09
C LEU A 98 -5.90 -7.09 7.17
N LYS A 99 -4.76 -7.73 6.85
CA LYS A 99 -3.61 -7.81 7.78
C LYS A 99 -3.04 -6.43 8.08
N THR A 100 -2.92 -5.58 7.07
CA THR A 100 -2.42 -4.21 7.23
C THR A 100 -3.32 -3.40 8.15
N VAL A 101 -4.64 -3.43 7.93
CA VAL A 101 -5.59 -2.70 8.78
C VAL A 101 -5.54 -3.21 10.22
N ARG A 102 -5.54 -4.52 10.43
CA ARG A 102 -5.40 -5.10 11.79
C ARG A 102 -4.14 -4.62 12.48
N TRP A 103 -3.01 -4.64 11.76
CA TRP A 103 -1.75 -4.17 12.32
C TRP A 103 -1.86 -2.72 12.81
N TYR A 104 -2.44 -1.82 12.02
CA TYR A 104 -2.65 -0.43 12.43
C TYR A 104 -3.58 -0.30 13.64
N LEU A 105 -4.65 -1.10 13.70
CA LEU A 105 -5.57 -1.10 14.84
C LEU A 105 -4.91 -1.63 16.12
N ASP A 106 -4.03 -2.62 16.00
CA ASP A 106 -3.32 -3.24 17.11
C ASP A 106 -2.08 -2.44 17.57
N ASN A 107 -1.61 -1.46 16.79
CA ASN A 107 -0.39 -0.68 17.05
C ASN A 107 -0.67 0.84 17.13
N GLN A 108 -1.69 1.24 17.90
CA GLN A 108 -2.09 2.65 18.02
C GLN A 108 -0.98 3.53 18.60
N ASP A 109 -0.23 3.06 19.61
CA ASP A 109 0.88 3.82 20.20
C ASP A 109 1.95 4.17 19.16
N TRP A 110 2.23 3.24 18.23
CA TRP A 110 3.15 3.50 17.12
C TRP A 110 2.57 4.56 16.18
N LEU A 111 1.30 4.43 15.84
CA LEU A 111 0.61 5.39 14.96
C LEU A 111 0.60 6.79 15.57
N ASP A 112 0.27 6.91 16.86
CA ASP A 112 0.26 8.17 17.58
C ASP A 112 1.64 8.82 17.61
N ASN A 113 2.71 8.05 17.81
CA ASN A 113 4.08 8.55 17.77
C ASN A 113 4.46 9.07 16.38
N VAL A 114 4.11 8.37 15.31
CA VAL A 114 4.44 8.77 13.92
C VAL A 114 3.61 9.97 13.47
N THR A 115 2.35 10.06 13.90
CA THR A 115 1.44 11.17 13.54
C THR A 115 1.50 12.34 14.51
N SER A 116 2.31 12.25 15.59
CA SER A 116 2.52 13.32 16.55
C SER A 116 3.06 14.59 15.86
N GLY A 117 2.89 15.76 16.53
CA GLY A 117 3.09 17.09 15.93
C GLY A 117 4.42 17.35 15.21
N GLU A 118 5.47 16.56 15.44
CA GLU A 118 6.76 16.68 14.75
C GLU A 118 6.65 16.36 13.24
N TYR A 119 5.91 15.31 12.86
CA TYR A 119 5.65 15.00 11.46
C TYR A 119 4.82 16.10 10.77
N GLN A 120 3.82 16.64 11.46
CA GLN A 120 3.01 17.74 10.93
C GLN A 120 3.83 19.04 10.77
N ASN A 121 4.81 19.30 11.63
CA ASN A 121 5.70 20.43 11.51
C ASN A 121 6.64 20.22 10.32
N TYR A 122 7.27 19.06 10.18
CA TYR A 122 8.08 18.71 9.03
C TYR A 122 7.30 18.85 7.72
N TYR A 123 6.07 18.33 7.66
CA TYR A 123 5.23 18.45 6.47
C TYR A 123 4.90 19.91 6.14
N ARG A 124 4.59 20.75 7.14
CA ARG A 124 4.36 22.17 6.95
C ARG A 124 5.59 22.94 6.47
N GLU A 125 6.76 22.56 6.93
CA GLU A 125 8.03 23.17 6.50
C GLU A 125 8.40 22.81 5.07
N MET A 126 8.24 21.53 4.70
CA MET A 126 8.60 21.03 3.36
C MET A 126 7.61 21.44 2.28
N TYR A 127 6.33 21.61 2.61
CA TYR A 127 5.25 21.92 1.66
C TYR A 127 4.64 23.31 1.87
N ARG A 128 5.28 24.18 2.61
CA ARG A 128 4.96 25.61 2.59
C ARG A 128 5.18 26.12 1.17
N GLN A 129 4.09 26.22 0.42
CA GLN A 129 4.10 27.03 -0.80
C GLN A 129 4.31 28.50 -0.38
N PRO A 130 5.14 29.26 -1.14
CA PRO A 130 5.37 30.69 -0.91
C PRO A 130 4.09 31.49 -1.08
#